data_206150c4f5d13a7499d8438fc51e9024
#
_entry.id   206150c4f5d13a7499d8438fc51e9024
#
_cell.length_a   1.000
_cell.length_b   1.000
_cell.length_c   1.000
_cell.angle_alpha   90.00
_cell.angle_beta   90.00
_cell.angle_gamma   90.00
#
_symmetry.space_group_name_H-M   'P 1'
#
loop_
_entity.id
_entity.type
_entity.pdbx_description
1 polymer ?
#
loop_
_entity_poly.entity_id
_entity_poly.type
_entity_poly.pdbx_seq_one_letter_code
_entity_poly.pdbx_strand_id
1 'polypeptide(L)'
;MRDVILVHGLWVPGLVMQPLAARLARAGFRCHNFSYMGAGRPLGAHADRLARLAGDIGPAHFVGHSLGGLVILEALQNRPQTPAGRVVLLGTPVRGCYAGRRIARYPGGSWFLGESEDLWREGRTVRWTRPEALGVVAGSLPLGLGRLFGPLPGVNDGVVSLDETAVEGMADCVVLPIGHSAMLISARVAVQVAAFLCDGKFTQNPD
;
A
#
# COMPACT_ATOMS: atom_id res chain seq x y z
N MET A 1 -18.92 9.01 2.79
CA MET A 1 -18.06 8.86 1.61
C MET A 1 -18.07 7.41 1.16
N ARG A 2 -18.21 7.13 -0.14
CA ARG A 2 -18.27 5.75 -0.66
C ARG A 2 -17.27 5.46 -1.77
N ASP A 3 -16.65 6.49 -2.34
CA ASP A 3 -15.62 6.32 -3.37
C ASP A 3 -14.31 5.88 -2.75
N VAL A 4 -13.65 4.90 -3.38
CA VAL A 4 -12.37 4.35 -2.96
C VAL A 4 -11.45 4.24 -4.17
N ILE A 5 -10.28 4.87 -4.11
CA ILE A 5 -9.24 4.74 -5.12
C ILE A 5 -8.27 3.64 -4.69
N LEU A 6 -8.14 2.61 -5.52
CA LEU A 6 -7.28 1.46 -5.29
C LEU A 6 -5.99 1.61 -6.10
N VAL A 7 -4.83 1.50 -5.43
CA VAL A 7 -3.51 1.71 -6.03
C VAL A 7 -2.67 0.44 -5.86
N HIS A 8 -2.31 -0.20 -6.98
CA HIS A 8 -1.58 -1.47 -6.99
C HIS A 8 -0.08 -1.30 -6.71
N GLY A 9 0.62 -2.42 -6.50
CA GLY A 9 2.06 -2.47 -6.28
C GLY A 9 2.89 -2.46 -7.57
N LEU A 10 4.20 -2.69 -7.39
CA LEU A 10 5.18 -2.77 -8.47
C LEU A 10 4.92 -4.02 -9.36
N TRP A 11 5.14 -3.91 -10.66
CA TRP A 11 5.10 -5.00 -11.65
C TRP A 11 3.77 -5.72 -11.84
N VAL A 12 2.70 -5.21 -11.29
CA VAL A 12 1.36 -5.80 -11.44
C VAL A 12 0.43 -4.80 -12.09
N PRO A 13 -0.43 -5.21 -13.04
CA PRO A 13 -1.42 -4.31 -13.62
C PRO A 13 -2.51 -3.97 -12.59
N GLY A 14 -3.19 -2.85 -12.74
CA GLY A 14 -4.28 -2.44 -11.84
C GLY A 14 -5.38 -3.50 -11.69
N LEU A 15 -5.48 -4.43 -12.64
CA LEU A 15 -6.43 -5.55 -12.62
C LEU A 15 -6.28 -6.47 -11.40
N VAL A 16 -5.08 -6.58 -10.81
CA VAL A 16 -4.85 -7.40 -9.60
C VAL A 16 -5.62 -6.90 -8.39
N MET A 17 -6.07 -5.64 -8.39
CA MET A 17 -6.90 -5.07 -7.33
C MET A 17 -8.38 -5.48 -7.44
N GLN A 18 -8.81 -6.12 -8.55
CA GLN A 18 -10.21 -6.47 -8.80
C GLN A 18 -10.84 -7.37 -7.73
N PRO A 19 -10.17 -8.41 -7.19
CA PRO A 19 -10.77 -9.22 -6.13
C PRO A 19 -11.07 -8.41 -4.86
N LEU A 20 -10.16 -7.49 -4.48
CA LEU A 20 -10.40 -6.58 -3.37
C LEU A 20 -11.51 -5.58 -3.71
N ALA A 21 -11.48 -4.99 -4.91
CA ALA A 21 -12.52 -4.07 -5.39
C ALA A 21 -13.91 -4.72 -5.35
N ALA A 22 -14.04 -5.95 -5.84
CA ALA A 22 -15.31 -6.68 -5.83
C ALA A 22 -15.86 -6.92 -4.42
N ARG A 23 -14.99 -7.17 -3.43
CA ARG A 23 -15.40 -7.33 -2.03
C ARG A 23 -15.81 -6.00 -1.41
N LEU A 24 -15.06 -4.93 -1.65
CA LEU A 24 -15.41 -3.58 -1.17
C LEU A 24 -16.71 -3.08 -1.82
N ALA A 25 -16.94 -3.40 -3.09
CA ALA A 25 -18.20 -3.08 -3.77
C ALA A 25 -19.40 -3.77 -3.10
N ARG A 26 -19.26 -5.03 -2.67
CA ARG A 26 -20.30 -5.72 -1.88
C ARG A 26 -20.53 -5.08 -0.50
N ALA A 27 -19.50 -4.44 0.05
CA ALA A 27 -19.61 -3.64 1.29
C ALA A 27 -20.14 -2.21 1.04
N GLY A 28 -20.55 -1.88 -0.20
CA GLY A 28 -21.21 -0.63 -0.55
C GLY A 28 -20.26 0.49 -0.99
N PHE A 29 -18.99 0.19 -1.29
CA PHE A 29 -18.04 1.16 -1.83
C PHE A 29 -18.04 1.16 -3.34
N ARG A 30 -17.76 2.32 -3.93
CA ARG A 30 -17.52 2.50 -5.38
C ARG A 30 -16.02 2.57 -5.61
N CYS A 31 -15.44 1.54 -6.23
CA CYS A 31 -14.01 1.39 -6.39
C CYS A 31 -13.52 1.93 -7.73
N HIS A 32 -12.45 2.72 -7.70
CA HIS A 32 -11.74 3.28 -8.84
C HIS A 32 -10.32 2.73 -8.85
N ASN A 33 -9.97 1.91 -9.84
CA ASN A 33 -8.63 1.37 -9.94
C ASN A 33 -7.70 2.37 -10.62
N PHE A 34 -6.70 2.86 -9.88
CA PHE A 34 -5.61 3.64 -10.45
C PHE A 34 -4.53 2.70 -10.98
N SER A 35 -4.37 2.68 -12.31
CA SER A 35 -3.33 1.87 -12.97
C SER A 35 -2.17 2.74 -13.45
N TYR A 36 -0.95 2.27 -13.21
CA TYR A 36 0.28 2.93 -13.61
C TYR A 36 1.37 1.90 -13.92
N MET A 37 2.36 2.28 -14.70
CA MET A 37 3.56 1.46 -14.88
C MET A 37 4.50 1.74 -13.71
N GLY A 38 4.63 0.79 -12.80
CA GLY A 38 5.39 0.93 -11.55
C GLY A 38 6.90 1.12 -11.75
N ALA A 39 7.44 0.76 -12.92
CA ALA A 39 8.81 1.02 -13.35
C ALA A 39 8.82 2.04 -14.50
N GLY A 40 9.86 2.86 -14.60
CA GLY A 40 10.08 3.76 -15.73
C GLY A 40 9.52 5.17 -15.59
N ARG A 41 9.04 5.54 -14.39
CA ARG A 41 8.73 6.94 -14.03
C ARG A 41 8.96 7.17 -12.54
N PRO A 42 9.40 8.39 -12.13
CA PRO A 42 9.57 8.76 -10.74
C PRO A 42 8.25 8.63 -9.95
N LEU A 43 8.35 8.32 -8.66
CA LEU A 43 7.21 8.24 -7.76
C LEU A 43 6.34 9.49 -7.82
N GLY A 44 6.95 10.67 -7.87
CA GLY A 44 6.26 11.96 -7.97
C GLY A 44 5.36 12.08 -9.19
N ALA A 45 5.77 11.54 -10.34
CA ALA A 45 4.94 11.56 -11.56
C ALA A 45 3.68 10.68 -11.43
N HIS A 46 3.78 9.55 -10.72
CA HIS A 46 2.62 8.71 -10.40
C HIS A 46 1.71 9.41 -9.38
N ALA A 47 2.29 10.05 -8.39
CA ALA A 47 1.58 10.84 -7.39
C ALA A 47 0.81 12.02 -8.00
N ASP A 48 1.39 12.73 -8.98
CA ASP A 48 0.70 13.80 -9.73
C ASP A 48 -0.53 13.30 -10.48
N ARG A 49 -0.39 12.13 -11.11
CA ARG A 49 -1.52 11.50 -11.82
C ARG A 49 -2.62 11.04 -10.86
N LEU A 50 -2.21 10.48 -9.70
CA LEU A 50 -3.15 10.06 -8.66
C LEU A 50 -3.90 11.26 -8.07
N ALA A 51 -3.20 12.35 -7.79
CA ALA A 51 -3.81 13.57 -7.28
C ALA A 51 -4.82 14.19 -8.26
N ARG A 52 -4.50 14.19 -9.57
CA ARG A 52 -5.46 14.62 -10.61
C ARG A 52 -6.71 13.74 -10.63
N LEU A 53 -6.54 12.41 -10.65
CA LEU A 53 -7.69 11.49 -10.61
C LEU A 53 -8.55 11.73 -9.35
N ALA A 54 -7.92 11.94 -8.19
CA ALA A 54 -8.64 12.25 -6.96
C ALA A 54 -9.40 13.58 -7.06
N GLY A 55 -8.84 14.58 -7.72
CA GLY A 55 -9.51 15.85 -8.00
C GLY A 55 -10.75 15.67 -8.88
N ASP A 56 -10.66 14.83 -9.91
CA ASP A 56 -11.78 14.53 -10.83
C ASP A 56 -12.92 13.74 -10.16
N ILE A 57 -12.57 12.82 -9.25
CA ILE A 57 -13.55 12.00 -8.50
C ILE A 57 -14.16 12.80 -7.35
N GLY A 58 -13.41 13.69 -6.75
CA GLY A 58 -13.75 14.38 -5.50
C GLY A 58 -13.31 13.57 -4.26
N PRO A 59 -13.85 13.89 -3.07
CA PRO A 59 -13.43 13.26 -1.82
C PRO A 59 -13.61 11.73 -1.88
N ALA A 60 -12.51 10.98 -1.81
CA ALA A 60 -12.47 9.52 -1.87
C ALA A 60 -11.54 8.96 -0.80
N HIS A 61 -11.79 7.73 -0.37
CA HIS A 61 -10.84 6.93 0.41
C HIS A 61 -9.71 6.41 -0.49
N PHE A 62 -8.59 6.02 0.11
CA PHE A 62 -7.46 5.44 -0.62
C PHE A 62 -7.06 4.11 -0.01
N VAL A 63 -6.80 3.13 -0.86
CA VAL A 63 -6.24 1.84 -0.46
C VAL A 63 -5.04 1.52 -1.36
N GLY A 64 -3.85 1.42 -0.78
CA GLY A 64 -2.62 1.16 -1.51
C GLY A 64 -1.97 -0.15 -1.10
N HIS A 65 -1.60 -0.97 -2.07
CA HIS A 65 -0.83 -2.19 -1.84
C HIS A 65 0.63 -2.00 -2.21
N SER A 66 1.54 -2.37 -1.32
CA SER A 66 2.98 -2.34 -1.58
C SER A 66 3.45 -0.94 -2.04
N LEU A 67 4.11 -0.81 -3.20
CA LEU A 67 4.50 0.47 -3.81
C LEU A 67 3.32 1.44 -3.96
N GLY A 68 2.12 0.93 -4.22
CA GLY A 68 0.91 1.75 -4.34
C GLY A 68 0.61 2.60 -3.10
N GLY A 69 0.96 2.09 -1.92
CA GLY A 69 0.87 2.86 -0.68
C GLY A 69 1.85 4.03 -0.64
N LEU A 70 3.07 3.86 -1.16
CA LEU A 70 4.04 4.96 -1.28
C LEU A 70 3.58 6.03 -2.27
N VAL A 71 2.93 5.64 -3.39
CA VAL A 71 2.32 6.58 -4.33
C VAL A 71 1.23 7.41 -3.66
N ILE A 72 0.39 6.80 -2.82
CA ILE A 72 -0.64 7.50 -2.05
C ILE A 72 -0.02 8.47 -1.06
N LEU A 73 0.97 8.04 -0.27
CA LEU A 73 1.66 8.91 0.70
C LEU A 73 2.28 10.11 -0.01
N GLU A 74 2.97 9.90 -1.12
CA GLU A 74 3.57 10.96 -1.94
C GLU A 74 2.51 11.92 -2.48
N ALA A 75 1.39 11.39 -3.00
CA ALA A 75 0.30 12.21 -3.54
C ALA A 75 -0.38 13.07 -2.48
N LEU A 76 -0.64 12.51 -1.30
CA LEU A 76 -1.43 13.20 -0.29
C LEU A 76 -0.58 14.15 0.58
N GLN A 77 0.66 13.78 0.91
CA GLN A 77 1.51 14.62 1.77
C GLN A 77 2.13 15.79 1.03
N ASN A 78 2.56 15.59 -0.22
CA ASN A 78 3.20 16.66 -0.99
C ASN A 78 2.20 17.50 -1.81
N ARG A 79 0.92 17.12 -1.81
CA ARG A 79 -0.18 17.86 -2.45
C ARG A 79 -1.36 17.95 -1.49
N PRO A 80 -1.26 18.81 -0.46
CA PRO A 80 -2.22 18.86 0.65
C PRO A 80 -3.65 19.24 0.21
N GLN A 81 -3.80 19.88 -0.96
CA GLN A 81 -5.10 20.22 -1.55
C GLN A 81 -5.83 19.00 -2.16
N THR A 82 -5.15 17.83 -2.32
CA THR A 82 -5.79 16.64 -2.85
C THR A 82 -6.92 16.20 -1.91
N PRO A 83 -8.17 16.12 -2.43
CA PRO A 83 -9.29 15.71 -1.59
C PRO A 83 -9.13 14.24 -1.19
N ALA A 84 -9.22 13.97 0.10
CA ALA A 84 -9.05 12.62 0.63
C ALA A 84 -10.03 12.33 1.77
N GLY A 85 -10.33 11.06 1.89
CA GLY A 85 -10.90 10.44 3.08
C GLY A 85 -9.85 9.60 3.79
N ARG A 86 -10.27 8.50 4.42
CA ARG A 86 -9.37 7.60 5.13
C ARG A 86 -8.44 6.86 4.17
N VAL A 87 -7.26 6.50 4.66
CA VAL A 87 -6.20 5.83 3.90
C VAL A 87 -5.89 4.48 4.54
N VAL A 88 -5.79 3.43 3.74
CA VAL A 88 -5.32 2.10 4.20
C VAL A 88 -4.12 1.67 3.36
N LEU A 89 -3.04 1.31 4.05
CA LEU A 89 -1.82 0.78 3.45
C LEU A 89 -1.74 -0.73 3.69
N LEU A 90 -1.60 -1.51 2.63
CA LEU A 90 -1.50 -2.97 2.66
C LEU A 90 -0.06 -3.40 2.35
N GLY A 91 0.67 -3.89 3.32
CA GLY A 91 2.05 -4.35 3.15
C GLY A 91 2.96 -3.31 2.49
N THR A 92 2.79 -2.02 2.80
CA THR A 92 3.56 -0.92 2.20
C THR A 92 4.88 -0.73 2.94
N PRO A 93 6.04 -0.80 2.24
CA PRO A 93 7.36 -0.67 2.85
C PRO A 93 7.73 0.80 3.08
N VAL A 94 7.13 1.44 4.08
CA VAL A 94 7.24 2.89 4.34
C VAL A 94 8.64 3.29 4.82
N ARG A 95 9.29 2.43 5.60
CA ARG A 95 10.63 2.68 6.15
C ARG A 95 11.77 2.12 5.31
N GLY A 96 11.52 1.83 4.04
CA GLY A 96 12.42 1.13 3.14
C GLY A 96 12.03 -0.35 3.00
N CYS A 97 12.70 -1.09 2.12
CA CYS A 97 12.41 -2.49 1.85
C CYS A 97 13.69 -3.32 1.78
N TYR A 98 13.87 -4.22 2.73
CA TYR A 98 15.02 -5.12 2.77
C TYR A 98 15.10 -6.01 1.52
N ALA A 99 13.96 -6.59 1.09
CA ALA A 99 13.91 -7.39 -0.12
C ALA A 99 14.29 -6.56 -1.36
N GLY A 100 13.79 -5.34 -1.49
CA GLY A 100 14.13 -4.43 -2.58
C GLY A 100 15.63 -4.11 -2.62
N ARG A 101 16.24 -3.81 -1.47
CA ARG A 101 17.70 -3.58 -1.38
C ARG A 101 18.52 -4.79 -1.79
N ARG A 102 18.07 -5.99 -1.45
CA ARG A 102 18.75 -7.22 -1.87
C ARG A 102 18.62 -7.44 -3.37
N ILE A 103 17.44 -7.23 -3.94
CA ILE A 103 17.23 -7.30 -5.40
C ILE A 103 18.17 -6.34 -6.12
N ALA A 104 18.32 -5.11 -5.65
CA ALA A 104 19.21 -4.11 -6.25
C ALA A 104 20.69 -4.55 -6.36
N ARG A 105 21.13 -5.47 -5.49
CA ARG A 105 22.50 -6.00 -5.50
C ARG A 105 22.79 -7.08 -6.56
N TYR A 106 21.74 -7.66 -7.15
CA TYR A 106 21.91 -8.65 -8.21
C TYR A 106 22.10 -7.98 -9.57
N PRO A 107 22.85 -8.60 -10.51
CA PRO A 107 22.94 -8.11 -11.88
C PRO A 107 21.57 -7.90 -12.50
N GLY A 108 21.28 -6.68 -12.95
CA GLY A 108 19.96 -6.31 -13.48
C GLY A 108 18.91 -5.95 -12.41
N GLY A 109 19.21 -6.07 -11.11
CA GLY A 109 18.26 -5.77 -10.03
C GLY A 109 17.84 -4.31 -10.01
N SER A 110 18.75 -3.37 -10.20
CA SER A 110 18.41 -1.94 -10.31
C SER A 110 17.51 -1.66 -11.51
N TRP A 111 17.77 -2.30 -12.65
CA TRP A 111 16.87 -2.21 -13.82
C TRP A 111 15.47 -2.77 -13.50
N PHE A 112 15.41 -3.89 -12.78
CA PHE A 112 14.16 -4.49 -12.33
C PHE A 112 13.36 -3.57 -11.39
N LEU A 113 14.02 -2.85 -10.48
CA LEU A 113 13.37 -1.91 -9.54
C LEU A 113 13.08 -0.55 -10.21
N GLY A 114 13.80 -0.22 -11.29
CA GLY A 114 13.66 1.03 -12.02
C GLY A 114 13.87 2.25 -11.13
N GLU A 115 13.21 3.36 -11.45
CA GLU A 115 13.33 4.62 -10.70
C GLU A 115 12.79 4.55 -9.26
N SER A 116 12.25 3.42 -8.83
CA SER A 116 11.82 3.21 -7.45
C SER A 116 12.96 2.73 -6.53
N GLU A 117 14.19 2.54 -7.03
CA GLU A 117 15.32 2.04 -6.23
C GLU A 117 15.58 2.87 -4.96
N ASP A 118 15.51 4.20 -5.06
CA ASP A 118 15.70 5.10 -3.91
C ASP A 118 14.64 4.92 -2.81
N LEU A 119 13.47 4.39 -3.15
CA LEU A 119 12.40 4.15 -2.19
C LEU A 119 12.69 2.98 -1.26
N TRP A 120 13.60 2.09 -1.65
CA TRP A 120 13.94 0.89 -0.89
C TRP A 120 15.06 1.11 0.14
N ARG A 121 15.68 2.31 0.16
CA ARG A 121 16.75 2.64 1.12
C ARG A 121 16.22 2.63 2.55
N GLU A 122 17.06 2.20 3.48
CA GLU A 122 16.78 2.22 4.92
C GLU A 122 16.69 3.63 5.49
N GLY A 123 15.99 3.74 6.64
CA GLY A 123 16.02 4.95 7.45
C GLY A 123 15.02 6.02 7.03
N ARG A 124 14.10 5.73 6.10
CA ARG A 124 12.99 6.64 5.83
C ARG A 124 12.05 6.63 7.04
N THR A 125 11.87 7.79 7.65
CA THR A 125 10.79 7.99 8.61
C THR A 125 9.71 8.79 7.91
N VAL A 126 8.53 8.18 7.75
CA VAL A 126 7.36 8.87 7.21
C VAL A 126 6.42 9.13 8.37
N ARG A 127 6.11 10.40 8.58
CA ARG A 127 5.12 10.85 9.54
C ARG A 127 3.87 11.28 8.80
N TRP A 128 2.73 10.70 9.15
CA TRP A 128 1.44 11.13 8.63
C TRP A 128 1.00 12.41 9.35
N THR A 129 0.83 13.49 8.61
CA THR A 129 0.53 14.82 9.17
C THR A 129 -0.85 15.34 8.76
N ARG A 130 -1.58 14.58 7.94
CA ARG A 130 -2.92 14.95 7.49
C ARG A 130 -3.98 14.59 8.55
N PRO A 131 -5.12 15.30 8.56
CA PRO A 131 -6.20 15.04 9.51
C PRO A 131 -6.95 13.72 9.24
N GLU A 132 -6.89 13.20 8.01
CA GLU A 132 -7.56 11.95 7.65
C GLU A 132 -6.88 10.76 8.33
N ALA A 133 -7.66 9.84 8.87
CA ALA A 133 -7.12 8.65 9.52
C ALA A 133 -6.40 7.75 8.51
N LEU A 134 -5.20 7.28 8.89
CA LEU A 134 -4.40 6.32 8.14
C LEU A 134 -4.29 5.03 8.94
N GLY A 135 -4.63 3.90 8.32
CA GLY A 135 -4.50 2.55 8.86
C GLY A 135 -3.49 1.71 8.09
N VAL A 136 -2.85 0.79 8.79
CA VAL A 136 -1.87 -0.13 8.22
C VAL A 136 -2.33 -1.57 8.42
N VAL A 137 -2.37 -2.35 7.33
CA VAL A 137 -2.51 -3.81 7.37
C VAL A 137 -1.14 -4.42 7.05
N ALA A 138 -0.56 -5.12 8.00
CA ALA A 138 0.69 -5.85 7.84
C ALA A 138 0.43 -7.36 7.80
N GLY A 139 1.27 -8.09 7.06
CA GLY A 139 1.23 -9.55 7.02
C GLY A 139 2.31 -10.18 7.89
N SER A 140 2.01 -11.35 8.44
CA SER A 140 2.96 -12.11 9.26
C SER A 140 3.28 -13.51 8.70
N LEU A 141 2.70 -13.89 7.55
CA LEU A 141 2.99 -15.16 6.92
C LEU A 141 4.12 -14.99 5.90
N PRO A 142 5.32 -15.53 6.14
CA PRO A 142 6.51 -15.30 5.32
C PRO A 142 6.46 -16.12 4.01
N LEU A 143 5.38 -15.99 3.24
CA LEU A 143 5.19 -16.62 1.94
C LEU A 143 5.17 -15.57 0.85
N GLY A 144 6.26 -15.43 0.09
CA GLY A 144 6.35 -14.46 -0.99
C GLY A 144 7.67 -14.54 -1.75
N LEU A 145 7.72 -13.86 -2.89
CA LEU A 145 8.89 -13.83 -3.80
C LEU A 145 10.14 -13.21 -3.15
N GLY A 146 9.98 -12.40 -2.10
CA GLY A 146 11.11 -11.80 -1.38
C GLY A 146 12.05 -12.85 -0.77
N ARG A 147 11.53 -14.03 -0.43
CA ARG A 147 12.33 -15.16 0.10
C ARG A 147 13.34 -15.73 -0.90
N LEU A 148 13.11 -15.59 -2.19
CA LEU A 148 14.05 -16.01 -3.23
C LEU A 148 15.38 -15.26 -3.13
N PHE A 149 15.36 -14.08 -2.51
CA PHE A 149 16.54 -13.25 -2.30
C PHE A 149 17.14 -13.39 -0.89
N GLY A 150 16.68 -14.39 -0.13
CA GLY A 150 17.17 -14.76 1.19
C GLY A 150 16.18 -14.44 2.34
N PRO A 151 16.53 -14.81 3.59
CA PRO A 151 15.65 -14.61 4.74
C PRO A 151 15.41 -13.12 5.01
N LEU A 152 14.16 -12.77 5.29
CA LEU A 152 13.76 -11.43 5.73
C LEU A 152 13.85 -11.35 7.28
N PRO A 153 14.23 -10.19 7.83
CA PRO A 153 14.32 -10.02 9.27
C PRO A 153 12.92 -9.97 9.91
N GLY A 154 12.80 -10.50 11.13
CA GLY A 154 11.61 -10.38 11.97
C GLY A 154 10.33 -10.96 11.38
N VAL A 155 9.21 -10.51 11.92
CA VAL A 155 7.86 -10.84 11.39
C VAL A 155 7.69 -10.17 10.04
N ASN A 156 7.27 -10.93 9.01
CA ASN A 156 7.17 -10.43 7.64
C ASN A 156 6.10 -11.18 6.84
N ASP A 157 5.68 -10.58 5.73
CA ASP A 157 4.69 -11.15 4.80
C ASP A 157 5.31 -11.90 3.61
N GLY A 158 6.64 -12.12 3.65
CA GLY A 158 7.42 -12.72 2.57
C GLY A 158 8.03 -11.71 1.59
N VAL A 159 7.74 -10.40 1.72
CA VAL A 159 8.33 -9.30 0.93
C VAL A 159 8.72 -8.13 1.83
N VAL A 160 7.84 -7.75 2.75
CA VAL A 160 7.96 -6.58 3.64
C VAL A 160 7.88 -7.04 5.08
N SER A 161 8.77 -6.56 5.94
CA SER A 161 8.70 -6.83 7.38
C SER A 161 7.69 -5.89 8.07
N LEU A 162 7.23 -6.32 9.25
CA LEU A 162 6.31 -5.52 10.06
C LEU A 162 6.88 -4.13 10.37
N ASP A 163 8.16 -4.07 10.75
CA ASP A 163 8.82 -2.81 11.07
C ASP A 163 8.89 -1.84 9.88
N GLU A 164 9.02 -2.38 8.67
CA GLU A 164 9.05 -1.58 7.45
C GLU A 164 7.69 -0.94 7.11
N THR A 165 6.59 -1.51 7.63
CA THR A 165 5.23 -0.98 7.38
C THR A 165 4.83 0.17 8.32
N ALA A 166 5.58 0.43 9.37
CA ALA A 166 5.20 1.38 10.41
C ALA A 166 5.21 2.84 9.91
N VAL A 167 4.13 3.55 10.16
CA VAL A 167 3.95 4.98 9.85
C VAL A 167 3.78 5.74 11.16
N GLU A 168 4.61 6.76 11.42
CA GLU A 168 4.40 7.62 12.57
C GLU A 168 3.09 8.43 12.40
N GLY A 169 2.22 8.43 13.40
CA GLY A 169 0.92 9.10 13.33
C GLY A 169 -0.19 8.30 12.64
N MET A 170 0.03 7.02 12.32
CA MET A 170 -1.07 6.15 11.90
C MET A 170 -2.12 6.02 13.02
N ALA A 171 -3.39 5.96 12.63
CA ALA A 171 -4.51 5.87 13.58
C ALA A 171 -4.66 4.46 14.16
N ASP A 172 -4.35 3.42 13.37
CA ASP A 172 -4.49 2.01 13.77
C ASP A 172 -3.65 1.10 12.88
N CYS A 173 -3.32 -0.10 13.40
CA CYS A 173 -2.58 -1.12 12.68
C CYS A 173 -3.12 -2.50 13.02
N VAL A 174 -3.28 -3.36 12.01
CA VAL A 174 -3.63 -4.77 12.20
C VAL A 174 -2.61 -5.68 11.52
N VAL A 175 -2.19 -6.72 12.25
CA VAL A 175 -1.29 -7.75 11.74
C VAL A 175 -2.10 -9.01 11.47
N LEU A 176 -2.06 -9.51 10.24
CA LEU A 176 -2.80 -10.70 9.82
C LEU A 176 -1.84 -11.82 9.41
N PRO A 177 -2.18 -13.11 9.66
CA PRO A 177 -1.38 -14.25 9.22
C PRO A 177 -1.57 -14.49 7.71
N ILE A 178 -1.06 -13.54 6.91
CA ILE A 178 -1.21 -13.51 5.45
C ILE A 178 0.09 -13.10 4.78
N GLY A 179 0.34 -13.65 3.58
CA GLY A 179 1.47 -13.27 2.74
C GLY A 179 1.15 -12.05 1.86
N HIS A 180 2.19 -11.40 1.37
CA HIS A 180 2.14 -10.11 0.67
C HIS A 180 1.09 -10.03 -0.44
N SER A 181 1.19 -10.90 -1.44
CA SER A 181 0.27 -10.88 -2.59
C SER A 181 -1.13 -11.42 -2.25
N ALA A 182 -1.23 -12.30 -1.23
CA ALA A 182 -2.49 -12.85 -0.78
C ALA A 182 -3.42 -11.81 -0.15
N MET A 183 -2.88 -10.66 0.30
CA MET A 183 -3.70 -9.54 0.80
C MET A 183 -4.74 -9.08 -0.20
N LEU A 184 -4.43 -9.13 -1.51
CA LEU A 184 -5.31 -8.64 -2.57
C LEU A 184 -6.55 -9.52 -2.81
N ILE A 185 -6.46 -10.80 -2.44
CA ILE A 185 -7.54 -11.78 -2.64
C ILE A 185 -8.23 -12.20 -1.36
N SER A 186 -7.74 -11.76 -0.20
CA SER A 186 -8.23 -12.16 1.10
C SER A 186 -9.55 -11.48 1.47
N ALA A 187 -10.55 -12.29 1.86
CA ALA A 187 -11.79 -11.78 2.43
C ALA A 187 -11.56 -11.08 3.77
N ARG A 188 -10.66 -11.64 4.60
CA ARG A 188 -10.29 -11.06 5.90
C ARG A 188 -9.69 -9.66 5.75
N VAL A 189 -8.78 -9.47 4.80
CA VAL A 189 -8.23 -8.13 4.50
C VAL A 189 -9.33 -7.18 4.03
N ALA A 190 -10.22 -7.62 3.14
CA ALA A 190 -11.31 -6.78 2.65
C ALA A 190 -12.26 -6.33 3.78
N VAL A 191 -12.55 -7.21 4.75
CA VAL A 191 -13.35 -6.87 5.94
C VAL A 191 -12.64 -5.81 6.78
N GLN A 192 -11.35 -5.97 7.04
CA GLN A 192 -10.55 -4.99 7.78
C GLN A 192 -10.49 -3.64 7.07
N VAL A 193 -10.24 -3.65 5.75
CA VAL A 193 -10.27 -2.42 4.95
C VAL A 193 -11.62 -1.74 5.04
N ALA A 194 -12.73 -2.46 4.83
CA ALA A 194 -14.07 -1.90 4.90
C ALA A 194 -14.37 -1.29 6.28
N ALA A 195 -14.02 -1.99 7.37
CA ALA A 195 -14.18 -1.50 8.73
C ALA A 195 -13.40 -0.19 8.95
N PHE A 196 -12.11 -0.16 8.56
CA PHE A 196 -11.32 1.04 8.71
C PHE A 196 -11.85 2.21 7.88
N LEU A 197 -12.28 1.97 6.64
CA LEU A 197 -12.87 3.01 5.79
C LEU A 197 -14.20 3.54 6.36
N CYS A 198 -14.98 2.74 7.08
CA CYS A 198 -16.20 3.17 7.74
C CYS A 198 -15.93 3.90 9.07
N ASP A 199 -15.07 3.32 9.93
CA ASP A 199 -15.02 3.69 11.35
C ASP A 199 -13.69 4.34 11.76
N GLY A 200 -12.64 4.25 10.92
CA GLY A 200 -11.29 4.73 11.23
C GLY A 200 -10.50 3.80 12.16
N LYS A 201 -11.00 2.57 12.36
CA LYS A 201 -10.36 1.52 13.18
C LYS A 201 -10.54 0.16 12.52
N PHE A 202 -9.59 -0.73 12.75
CA PHE A 202 -9.72 -2.14 12.39
C PHE A 202 -10.56 -2.90 13.43
N THR A 203 -11.17 -4.00 13.02
CA THR A 203 -11.89 -4.88 13.96
C THR A 203 -10.90 -5.70 14.78
N GLN A 204 -11.11 -5.79 16.10
CA GLN A 204 -10.19 -6.46 17.04
C GLN A 204 -10.23 -7.99 16.95
N ASN A 205 -11.27 -8.59 16.38
CA ASN A 205 -11.42 -10.03 16.17
C ASN A 205 -11.71 -10.31 14.69
N PRO A 206 -10.67 -10.54 13.89
CA PRO A 206 -10.85 -11.05 12.54
C PRO A 206 -10.96 -12.59 12.60
N ASP A 207 -12.13 -13.11 12.96
CA ASP A 207 -12.43 -14.54 12.74
C ASP A 207 -12.47 -14.90 11.25
#